data_38eebe85342c66ce3f50e32898873d2b
#
_entry.id   38eebe85342c66ce3f50e32898873d2b
#
_cell.length_a   1.000
_cell.length_b   1.000
_cell.length_c   1.000
_cell.angle_alpha   90.00
_cell.angle_beta   90.00
_cell.angle_gamma   90.00
#
_symmetry.space_group_name_H-M   'P 1'
#
loop_
_entity.id
_entity.type
_entity.pdbx_description
1 polymer ?
#
loop_
_entity_poly.entity_id
_entity_poly.type
_entity_poly.pdbx_seq_one_letter_code
_entity_poly.pdbx_strand_id
1 'polypeptide(L)'
;MPFLVRWPAGIKAGTRIDAIGLNVDFAPTFLEAAGLPPSPEMQGRSLVPVLRGKTPRDWRTSMYYRYYHDPGHHNTRAHYGVRTRTHKLIYFWKKDQWELYDLAKDPREMHNLYGQPAQAAVTAKLKTELARLKREAKDDDQLADIQIPQGVDGTVAQLRGK
;
A
#
# COMPACT_ATOMS: atom_id res chain seq x y z
N MET A 1 0.04 -7.66 5.16
CA MET A 1 -1.09 -8.58 5.32
C MET A 1 -0.79 -9.87 4.59
N PRO A 2 -1.08 -11.04 5.14
CA PRO A 2 -1.00 -12.30 4.40
C PRO A 2 -2.07 -12.31 3.29
N PHE A 3 -1.70 -12.85 2.13
CA PHE A 3 -2.60 -13.04 1.00
C PHE A 3 -2.55 -14.50 0.58
N LEU A 4 -3.66 -15.21 0.71
CA LEU A 4 -3.79 -16.61 0.39
C LEU A 4 -4.83 -16.79 -0.72
N VAL A 5 -4.48 -17.57 -1.74
CA VAL A 5 -5.35 -17.87 -2.88
C VAL A 5 -5.47 -19.38 -3.04
N ARG A 6 -6.71 -19.87 -3.21
CA ARG A 6 -6.98 -21.22 -3.63
C ARG A 6 -7.69 -21.21 -4.97
N TRP A 7 -6.97 -21.67 -5.99
CA TRP A 7 -7.50 -21.79 -7.36
C TRP A 7 -6.88 -23.03 -8.04
N PRO A 8 -7.39 -24.26 -7.75
CA PRO A 8 -6.77 -25.49 -8.19
C PRO A 8 -6.57 -25.61 -9.70
N ALA A 9 -7.47 -25.04 -10.49
CA ALA A 9 -7.38 -25.05 -11.96
C ALA A 9 -6.32 -24.06 -12.52
N GLY A 10 -5.85 -23.12 -11.72
CA GLY A 10 -4.94 -22.04 -12.16
C GLY A 10 -3.62 -21.95 -11.45
N ILE A 11 -3.51 -22.51 -10.24
CA ILE A 11 -2.33 -22.32 -9.37
C ILE A 11 -1.93 -23.67 -8.77
N LYS A 12 -0.64 -24.00 -8.88
CA LYS A 12 -0.06 -25.18 -8.21
C LYS A 12 -0.07 -24.99 -6.69
N ALA A 13 -0.51 -26.00 -5.96
CA ALA A 13 -0.48 -25.98 -4.50
C ALA A 13 0.93 -25.74 -3.95
N GLY A 14 1.05 -24.99 -2.86
CA GLY A 14 2.32 -24.64 -2.22
C GLY A 14 3.13 -23.54 -2.94
N THR A 15 2.61 -22.94 -4.02
CA THR A 15 3.28 -21.82 -4.71
C THR A 15 3.42 -20.63 -3.76
N ARG A 16 4.63 -20.06 -3.71
CA ARG A 16 4.93 -18.80 -3.01
C ARG A 16 5.36 -17.75 -4.02
N ILE A 17 4.87 -16.53 -3.86
CA ILE A 17 5.06 -15.44 -4.81
C ILE A 17 5.46 -14.18 -4.03
N ASP A 18 6.58 -13.57 -4.41
CA ASP A 18 7.11 -12.35 -3.78
C ASP A 18 6.74 -11.06 -4.53
N ALA A 19 5.98 -11.17 -5.61
CA ALA A 19 5.51 -10.01 -6.36
C ALA A 19 4.51 -9.20 -5.51
N ILE A 20 4.58 -7.87 -5.64
CA ILE A 20 3.66 -6.97 -4.92
C ILE A 20 2.26 -7.10 -5.52
N GLY A 21 1.31 -7.61 -4.74
CA GLY A 21 -0.12 -7.60 -5.03
C GLY A 21 -0.84 -6.56 -4.18
N LEU A 22 -1.86 -5.92 -4.73
CA LEU A 22 -2.67 -4.90 -4.08
C LEU A 22 -4.13 -5.31 -4.05
N ASN A 23 -4.92 -4.74 -3.13
CA ASN A 23 -6.36 -4.96 -3.08
C ASN A 23 -7.08 -4.51 -4.35
N VAL A 24 -6.62 -3.45 -5.00
CA VAL A 24 -7.16 -2.97 -6.29
C VAL A 24 -6.96 -3.97 -7.44
N ASP A 25 -6.08 -4.97 -7.27
CA ASP A 25 -5.82 -6.01 -8.27
C ASP A 25 -6.87 -7.14 -8.24
N PHE A 26 -7.66 -7.24 -7.19
CA PHE A 26 -8.59 -8.36 -7.04
C PHE A 26 -9.68 -8.33 -8.08
N ALA A 27 -10.31 -7.17 -8.31
CA ALA A 27 -11.39 -7.07 -9.29
C ALA A 27 -10.94 -7.45 -10.72
N PRO A 28 -9.86 -6.89 -11.29
CA PRO A 28 -9.37 -7.32 -12.60
C PRO A 28 -8.91 -8.79 -12.61
N THR A 29 -8.41 -9.33 -11.49
CA THR A 29 -8.06 -10.75 -11.38
C THR A 29 -9.27 -11.66 -11.48
N PHE A 30 -10.37 -11.31 -10.81
CA PHE A 30 -11.61 -12.10 -10.89
C PHE A 30 -12.24 -12.03 -12.27
N LEU A 31 -12.22 -10.87 -12.93
CA LEU A 31 -12.71 -10.73 -14.29
C LEU A 31 -11.91 -11.62 -15.26
N GLU A 32 -10.58 -11.54 -15.21
CA GLU A 32 -9.72 -12.37 -16.06
C GLU A 32 -9.91 -13.87 -15.78
N ALA A 33 -10.03 -14.26 -14.50
CA ALA A 33 -10.29 -15.66 -14.15
C ALA A 33 -11.65 -16.17 -14.66
N ALA A 34 -12.64 -15.28 -14.82
CA ALA A 34 -13.95 -15.56 -15.40
C ALA A 34 -13.97 -15.44 -16.94
N GLY A 35 -12.83 -15.13 -17.58
CA GLY A 35 -12.75 -14.93 -19.04
C GLY A 35 -13.35 -13.60 -19.52
N LEU A 36 -13.50 -12.63 -18.63
CA LEU A 36 -14.03 -11.30 -18.93
C LEU A 36 -12.90 -10.26 -18.98
N PRO A 37 -13.00 -9.25 -19.85
CA PRO A 37 -12.02 -8.16 -19.89
C PRO A 37 -12.17 -7.26 -18.65
N PRO A 38 -11.06 -6.74 -18.07
CA PRO A 38 -11.12 -5.72 -17.04
C PRO A 38 -11.66 -4.41 -17.61
N SER A 39 -12.34 -3.61 -16.77
CA SER A 39 -12.73 -2.25 -17.16
C SER A 39 -11.48 -1.36 -17.28
N PRO A 40 -11.42 -0.46 -18.29
CA PRO A 40 -10.31 0.50 -18.45
C PRO A 40 -10.20 1.51 -17.30
N GLU A 41 -11.24 1.67 -16.48
CA GLU A 41 -11.25 2.52 -15.30
C GLU A 41 -10.57 1.89 -14.08
N MET A 42 -10.31 0.58 -14.12
CA MET A 42 -9.64 -0.13 -13.01
C MET A 42 -8.17 0.25 -12.92
N GLN A 43 -7.74 0.73 -11.76
CA GLN A 43 -6.34 1.06 -11.48
C GLN A 43 -5.47 -0.17 -11.20
N GLY A 44 -6.08 -1.29 -10.84
CA GLY A 44 -5.39 -2.55 -10.55
C GLY A 44 -4.97 -3.30 -11.82
N ARG A 45 -4.08 -4.26 -11.62
CA ARG A 45 -3.61 -5.19 -12.67
C ARG A 45 -3.97 -6.61 -12.25
N SER A 46 -4.44 -7.43 -13.17
CA SER A 46 -4.73 -8.82 -12.86
C SER A 46 -3.50 -9.56 -12.33
N LEU A 47 -3.71 -10.28 -11.23
CA LEU A 47 -2.71 -11.16 -10.63
C LEU A 47 -2.60 -12.52 -11.36
N VAL A 48 -3.47 -12.84 -12.30
CA VAL A 48 -3.48 -14.15 -12.98
C VAL A 48 -2.12 -14.55 -13.55
N PRO A 49 -1.38 -13.68 -14.28
CA PRO A 49 -0.05 -14.03 -14.77
C PRO A 49 0.93 -14.32 -13.63
N VAL A 50 0.89 -13.51 -12.58
CA VAL A 50 1.75 -13.63 -11.38
C VAL A 50 1.44 -14.94 -10.65
N LEU A 51 0.16 -15.24 -10.44
CA LEU A 51 -0.31 -16.46 -9.77
C LEU A 51 0.07 -17.74 -10.55
N ARG A 52 0.17 -17.64 -11.87
CA ARG A 52 0.66 -18.72 -12.75
C ARG A 52 2.18 -18.79 -12.89
N GLY A 53 2.94 -18.01 -12.10
CA GLY A 53 4.39 -17.98 -12.13
C GLY A 53 5.01 -17.25 -13.34
N LYS A 54 4.22 -16.44 -14.05
CA LYS A 54 4.63 -15.67 -15.22
C LYS A 54 4.58 -14.17 -14.93
N THR A 55 5.33 -13.73 -13.89
CA THR A 55 5.37 -12.31 -13.53
C THR A 55 5.86 -11.47 -14.71
N PRO A 56 5.07 -10.50 -15.21
CA PRO A 56 5.48 -9.59 -16.28
C PRO A 56 6.74 -8.81 -15.89
N ARG A 57 7.60 -8.50 -16.89
CA ARG A 57 8.85 -7.75 -16.64
C ARG A 57 8.62 -6.34 -16.12
N ASP A 58 7.51 -5.74 -16.50
CA ASP A 58 7.04 -4.42 -16.09
C ASP A 58 6.16 -4.47 -14.83
N TRP A 59 6.19 -5.58 -14.08
CA TRP A 59 5.43 -5.67 -12.82
C TRP A 59 5.96 -4.67 -11.80
N ARG A 60 5.04 -4.15 -10.99
CA ARG A 60 5.38 -3.11 -10.00
C ARG A 60 6.44 -3.56 -9.00
N THR A 61 7.36 -2.64 -8.68
CA THR A 61 8.41 -2.82 -7.66
C THR A 61 8.18 -1.98 -6.42
N SER A 62 7.15 -1.15 -6.45
CA SER A 62 6.73 -0.26 -5.38
C SER A 62 5.21 -0.15 -5.34
N MET A 63 4.68 0.30 -4.21
CA MET A 63 3.26 0.57 -4.03
C MET A 63 3.02 1.86 -3.28
N TYR A 64 1.95 2.56 -3.65
CA TYR A 64 1.36 3.67 -2.92
C TYR A 64 0.24 3.16 -2.02
N TYR A 65 0.09 3.79 -0.85
CA TYR A 65 -1.06 3.58 0.02
C TYR A 65 -1.39 4.86 0.77
N ARG A 66 -2.65 5.00 1.19
CA ARG A 66 -3.12 6.14 1.96
C ARG A 66 -4.13 5.70 3.01
N TYR A 67 -4.06 6.34 4.17
CA TYR A 67 -5.02 6.23 5.26
C TYR A 67 -5.49 7.62 5.67
N TYR A 68 -6.78 7.89 5.54
CA TYR A 68 -7.35 9.24 5.63
C TYR A 68 -7.74 9.67 7.06
N HIS A 69 -8.15 8.74 7.92
CA HIS A 69 -8.71 9.08 9.23
C HIS A 69 -7.65 9.58 10.21
N ASP A 70 -8.01 10.62 11.05
CA ASP A 70 -7.12 11.19 12.04
C ASP A 70 -7.88 11.70 13.29
N PRO A 71 -7.90 10.99 14.39
CA PRO A 71 -7.44 9.62 14.54
C PRO A 71 -8.41 8.61 13.93
N GLY A 72 -7.89 7.56 13.36
CA GLY A 72 -8.66 6.40 12.95
C GLY A 72 -8.63 5.28 13.99
N HIS A 73 -8.96 4.06 13.56
CA HIS A 73 -8.89 2.86 14.40
C HIS A 73 -7.56 2.77 15.14
N HIS A 74 -7.59 2.36 16.41
CA HIS A 74 -6.42 2.22 17.27
C HIS A 74 -5.56 3.48 17.37
N ASN A 75 -6.17 4.67 17.26
CA ASN A 75 -5.48 5.95 17.26
C ASN A 75 -4.48 6.11 16.11
N THR A 76 -4.71 5.42 15.01
CA THR A 76 -3.90 5.56 13.79
C THR A 76 -4.04 6.96 13.23
N ARG A 77 -2.92 7.57 12.83
CA ARG A 77 -2.89 8.92 12.27
C ARG A 77 -3.00 8.88 10.75
N ALA A 78 -3.60 9.92 10.18
CA ALA A 78 -3.68 10.08 8.73
C ALA A 78 -2.28 10.12 8.12
N HIS A 79 -2.04 9.25 7.13
CA HIS A 79 -0.73 9.13 6.49
C HIS A 79 -0.85 8.55 5.08
N TYR A 80 0.16 8.80 4.28
CA TYR A 80 0.37 8.07 3.04
C TYR A 80 1.85 7.71 2.88
N GLY A 81 2.14 6.79 1.98
CA GLY A 81 3.50 6.33 1.84
C GLY A 81 3.77 5.51 0.60
N VAL A 82 5.02 5.20 0.43
CA VAL A 82 5.53 4.27 -0.57
C VAL A 82 6.22 3.10 0.12
N ARG A 83 5.93 1.90 -0.35
CA ARG A 83 6.64 0.70 0.05
C ARG A 83 7.26 0.04 -1.17
N THR A 84 8.52 -0.32 -1.04
CA THR A 84 9.26 -1.21 -1.95
C THR A 84 9.47 -2.57 -1.28
N ARG A 85 10.27 -3.44 -1.88
CA ARG A 85 10.67 -4.71 -1.24
C ARG A 85 11.60 -4.50 -0.04
N THR A 86 12.38 -3.43 -0.04
CA THR A 86 13.44 -3.19 0.95
C THR A 86 13.21 -2.01 1.85
N HIS A 87 12.37 -1.06 1.47
CA HIS A 87 12.17 0.16 2.24
C HIS A 87 10.69 0.57 2.27
N LYS A 88 10.36 1.33 3.31
CA LYS A 88 9.05 1.97 3.47
C LYS A 88 9.28 3.41 3.90
N LEU A 89 8.65 4.36 3.20
CA LEU A 89 8.64 5.78 3.56
C LEU A 89 7.21 6.21 3.80
N ILE A 90 6.94 6.84 4.95
CA ILE A 90 5.62 7.27 5.39
C ILE A 90 5.65 8.77 5.63
N TYR A 91 4.56 9.45 5.26
CA TYR A 91 4.34 10.85 5.55
C TYR A 91 3.02 11.07 6.29
N PHE A 92 3.10 11.63 7.49
CA PHE A 92 1.97 12.02 8.32
C PHE A 92 1.67 13.50 8.07
N TRP A 93 0.85 13.81 7.06
CA TRP A 93 0.71 15.18 6.56
C TRP A 93 0.13 16.16 7.57
N LYS A 94 -0.72 15.73 8.52
CA LYS A 94 -1.26 16.59 9.58
C LYS A 94 -0.24 16.96 10.65
N LYS A 95 0.91 16.30 10.68
CA LYS A 95 1.98 16.53 11.65
C LYS A 95 3.27 17.00 11.00
N ASP A 96 3.34 17.02 9.68
CA ASP A 96 4.56 17.22 8.90
C ASP A 96 5.71 16.32 9.36
N GLN A 97 5.42 15.05 9.58
CA GLN A 97 6.38 14.07 10.08
C GLN A 97 6.60 12.95 9.07
N TRP A 98 7.83 12.47 9.01
CA TRP A 98 8.25 11.40 8.14
C TRP A 98 8.84 10.23 8.92
N GLU A 99 8.61 9.03 8.40
CA GLU A 99 9.25 7.81 8.88
C GLU A 99 9.84 7.05 7.71
N LEU A 100 11.05 6.52 7.90
CA LEU A 100 11.76 5.65 6.95
C LEU A 100 12.19 4.37 7.63
N TYR A 101 11.89 3.24 7.00
CA TYR A 101 12.27 1.92 7.49
C TYR A 101 13.02 1.12 6.44
N ASP A 102 14.11 0.44 6.85
CA ASP A 102 14.81 -0.59 6.08
C ASP A 102 14.19 -1.95 6.41
N LEU A 103 13.25 -2.41 5.60
CA LEU A 103 12.49 -3.64 5.84
C LEU A 103 13.34 -4.92 5.75
N ALA A 104 14.53 -4.84 5.13
CA ALA A 104 15.44 -5.98 5.06
C ALA A 104 16.18 -6.20 6.39
N LYS A 105 16.49 -5.11 7.11
CA LYS A 105 17.21 -5.14 8.40
C LYS A 105 16.26 -5.07 9.58
N ASP A 106 15.16 -4.33 9.42
CA ASP A 106 14.14 -4.10 10.44
C ASP A 106 12.74 -4.42 9.91
N PRO A 107 12.38 -5.69 9.73
CA PRO A 107 11.09 -6.10 9.22
C PRO A 107 9.91 -5.77 10.16
N ARG A 108 10.20 -5.38 11.40
CA ARG A 108 9.21 -4.97 12.41
C ARG A 108 9.00 -3.47 12.48
N GLU A 109 9.75 -2.69 11.68
CA GLU A 109 9.62 -1.23 11.62
C GLU A 109 9.81 -0.55 13.00
N MET A 110 10.81 -1.01 13.77
CA MET A 110 11.05 -0.52 15.14
C MET A 110 11.96 0.73 15.18
N HIS A 111 12.73 0.99 14.13
CA HIS A 111 13.74 2.06 14.12
C HIS A 111 13.49 3.00 12.94
N ASN A 112 13.00 4.20 13.23
CA ASN A 112 12.86 5.25 12.22
C ASN A 112 14.22 5.79 11.80
N LEU A 113 14.55 5.65 10.53
CA LEU A 113 15.83 6.08 9.94
C LEU A 113 15.73 7.45 9.24
N TYR A 114 14.54 8.06 9.22
CA TYR A 114 14.37 9.37 8.56
C TYR A 114 15.23 10.45 9.22
N GLY A 115 15.83 11.29 8.38
CA GLY A 115 16.72 12.37 8.85
C GLY A 115 18.16 11.95 9.09
N GLN A 116 18.48 10.66 9.06
CA GLN A 116 19.87 10.21 9.19
C GLN A 116 20.67 10.54 7.91
N PRO A 117 21.85 11.18 7.99
CA PRO A 117 22.66 11.54 6.82
C PRO A 117 22.96 10.37 5.88
N ALA A 118 23.23 9.19 6.44
CA ALA A 118 23.49 7.97 5.68
C ALA A 118 22.28 7.51 4.84
N GLN A 119 21.07 7.96 5.15
CA GLN A 119 19.83 7.60 4.46
C GLN A 119 19.32 8.70 3.51
N ALA A 120 20.05 9.80 3.35
CA ALA A 120 19.60 10.95 2.56
C ALA A 120 19.29 10.56 1.10
N ALA A 121 20.16 9.78 0.45
CA ALA A 121 19.99 9.36 -0.92
C ALA A 121 18.76 8.43 -1.11
N VAL A 122 18.57 7.49 -0.18
CA VAL A 122 17.40 6.57 -0.19
C VAL A 122 16.12 7.36 0.04
N THR A 123 16.13 8.28 0.99
CA THR A 123 14.99 9.16 1.28
C THR A 123 14.58 9.98 0.06
N ALA A 124 15.54 10.61 -0.62
CA ALA A 124 15.28 11.40 -1.82
C ALA A 124 14.66 10.54 -2.94
N LYS A 125 15.23 9.36 -3.19
CA LYS A 125 14.71 8.41 -4.19
C LYS A 125 13.28 7.99 -3.87
N LEU A 126 12.99 7.65 -2.62
CA LEU A 126 11.65 7.24 -2.20
C LEU A 126 10.64 8.39 -2.24
N LYS A 127 11.03 9.62 -1.94
CA LYS A 127 10.17 10.82 -2.12
C LYS A 127 9.80 11.04 -3.58
N THR A 128 10.76 10.88 -4.49
CA THR A 128 10.51 10.96 -5.93
C THR A 128 9.53 9.87 -6.39
N GLU A 129 9.75 8.64 -5.95
CA GLU A 129 8.88 7.51 -6.28
C GLU A 129 7.47 7.69 -5.68
N LEU A 130 7.37 8.15 -4.44
CA LEU A 130 6.09 8.47 -3.80
C LEU A 130 5.30 9.51 -4.60
N ALA A 131 5.96 10.59 -5.02
CA ALA A 131 5.33 11.63 -5.83
C ALA A 131 4.87 11.11 -7.20
N ARG A 132 5.64 10.20 -7.83
CA ARG A 132 5.26 9.54 -9.07
C ARG A 132 4.00 8.69 -8.90
N LEU A 133 4.01 7.79 -7.91
CA LEU A 133 2.89 6.88 -7.62
C LEU A 133 1.63 7.61 -7.22
N LYS A 134 1.75 8.69 -6.42
CA LYS A 134 0.62 9.54 -6.03
C LYS A 134 -0.07 10.16 -7.24
N ARG A 135 0.71 10.67 -8.21
CA ARG A 135 0.16 11.19 -9.48
C ARG A 135 -0.53 10.10 -10.31
N GLU A 136 0.08 8.91 -10.41
CA GLU A 136 -0.53 7.78 -11.12
C GLU A 136 -1.83 7.31 -10.50
N ALA A 137 -1.91 7.34 -9.16
CA ALA A 137 -3.13 7.06 -8.42
C ALA A 137 -4.19 8.18 -8.53
N LYS A 138 -3.86 9.31 -9.19
CA LYS A 138 -4.72 10.51 -9.30
C LYS A 138 -5.14 11.05 -7.92
N ASP A 139 -4.27 10.91 -6.94
CA ASP A 139 -4.50 11.42 -5.60
C ASP A 139 -4.01 12.87 -5.52
N ASP A 140 -4.95 13.79 -5.59
CA ASP A 140 -4.78 15.25 -5.57
C ASP A 140 -5.06 15.87 -4.19
N ASP A 141 -5.12 15.04 -3.15
CA ASP A 141 -5.43 15.42 -1.77
C ASP A 141 -6.86 15.95 -1.53
N GLN A 142 -7.76 15.94 -2.52
CA GLN A 142 -9.12 16.48 -2.39
C GLN A 142 -9.90 15.90 -1.20
N LEU A 143 -9.55 14.69 -0.75
CA LEU A 143 -10.18 14.00 0.37
C LEU A 143 -9.35 14.08 1.66
N ALA A 144 -8.21 14.80 1.66
CA ALA A 144 -7.27 14.79 2.78
C ALA A 144 -7.83 15.36 4.08
N ASP A 145 -8.75 16.32 3.96
CA ASP A 145 -9.36 16.99 5.11
C ASP A 145 -10.80 16.52 5.39
N ILE A 146 -11.33 15.63 4.57
CA ILE A 146 -12.65 15.05 4.78
C ILE A 146 -12.56 14.02 5.90
N GLN A 147 -13.04 14.40 7.09
CA GLN A 147 -13.29 13.48 8.19
C GLN A 147 -14.75 13.05 8.13
N ILE A 148 -15.04 11.77 8.20
CA ILE A 148 -16.38 11.30 8.45
C ILE A 148 -16.71 11.74 9.88
N PRO A 149 -17.73 12.61 10.11
CA PRO A 149 -17.94 13.28 11.40
C PRO A 149 -18.05 12.34 12.62
N GLN A 150 -18.38 11.08 12.39
CA GLN A 150 -18.55 10.08 13.46
C GLN A 150 -17.51 8.97 13.40
N GLY A 151 -16.58 9.01 12.43
CA GLY A 151 -15.65 7.93 12.17
C GLY A 151 -16.37 6.58 11.95
N VAL A 152 -15.75 5.65 11.24
CA VAL A 152 -16.29 4.28 11.15
C VAL A 152 -16.32 3.60 12.53
N ASP A 153 -15.61 4.18 13.50
CA ASP A 153 -15.31 3.58 14.80
C ASP A 153 -15.83 4.39 15.99
N GLY A 154 -16.61 5.43 15.73
CA GLY A 154 -17.11 6.30 16.79
C GLY A 154 -16.13 7.40 17.22
N THR A 155 -16.52 8.20 18.21
CA THR A 155 -15.69 9.27 18.78
C THR A 155 -14.52 8.68 19.56
N VAL A 156 -13.44 9.46 19.75
CA VAL A 156 -12.29 9.07 20.59
C VAL A 156 -12.73 8.64 21.99
N ALA A 157 -13.81 9.22 22.53
CA ALA A 157 -14.41 8.81 23.81
C ALA A 157 -15.03 7.41 23.76
N GLN A 158 -15.64 7.04 22.64
CA GLN A 158 -16.21 5.69 22.42
C GLN A 158 -15.13 4.63 22.23
N LEU A 159 -13.99 5.01 21.60
CA LEU A 159 -12.84 4.13 21.40
C LEU A 159 -12.03 3.86 22.67
N ARG A 160 -12.05 4.79 23.64
CA ARG A 160 -11.31 4.63 24.90
C ARG A 160 -11.99 3.74 25.92
N GLY A 161 -13.12 3.14 25.54
CA GLY A 161 -13.86 2.22 26.38
C GLY A 161 -14.24 2.82 27.74
N LYS A 162 -15.47 2.63 28.11
CA LYS A 162 -15.85 2.85 29.51
C LYS A 162 -15.06 1.94 30.42
#